data_5234ef7a99e199c11d3871fff1f13896
#
_entry.id   5234ef7a99e199c11d3871fff1f13896
#
_cell.length_a   1.000
_cell.length_b   1.000
_cell.length_c   1.000
_cell.angle_alpha   90.00
_cell.angle_beta   90.00
_cell.angle_gamma   90.00
#
_symmetry.space_group_name_H-M   'P 1'
#
loop_
_entity.id
_entity.type
_entity.pdbx_description
1 polymer ?
#
loop_
_entity_poly.entity_id
_entity_poly.type
_entity_poly.pdbx_seq_one_letter_code
_entity_poly.pdbx_strand_id
1 'polypeptide(L)'
;ERFWDEKNMMWYGPGGIGTTRGLKGFQDNHQIPFLKAFPDRGVFEEDETTNFVNIAEGNYTCHFGYPIMNGKHTGDGWLDLKPTNKSFTMRVMDFWRRDGDKLKENWVMIDMIDVLEQFNVDVFQLLKTTKN
;
A
#
# COMPACT_ATOMS: atom_id res chain seq x y z
N GLU A 1 -6.47 11.40 -12.72
CA GLU A 1 -7.78 12.13 -12.73
C GLU A 1 -8.75 11.54 -13.75
N ARG A 2 -8.35 11.34 -15.04
CA ARG A 2 -9.28 10.88 -16.10
C ARG A 2 -10.08 9.62 -15.73
N PHE A 3 -9.44 8.64 -15.10
CA PHE A 3 -10.05 7.34 -14.81
C PHE A 3 -10.57 7.20 -13.37
N TRP A 4 -10.45 8.21 -12.53
CA TRP A 4 -10.92 8.18 -11.14
C TRP A 4 -12.34 8.71 -11.02
N ASP A 5 -13.17 8.08 -10.19
CA ASP A 5 -14.35 8.76 -9.64
C ASP A 5 -13.88 9.65 -8.49
N GLU A 6 -13.45 10.86 -8.82
CA GLU A 6 -12.79 11.78 -7.88
C GLU A 6 -13.58 12.00 -6.58
N LYS A 7 -14.92 11.96 -6.67
CA LYS A 7 -15.80 12.25 -5.53
C LYS A 7 -16.14 10.99 -4.72
N ASN A 8 -16.35 9.85 -5.38
CA ASN A 8 -17.01 8.70 -4.74
C ASN A 8 -16.14 7.45 -4.68
N MET A 9 -14.98 7.43 -5.34
CA MET A 9 -14.08 6.28 -5.26
C MET A 9 -13.77 5.94 -3.81
N MET A 10 -13.85 4.65 -3.49
CA MET A 10 -13.47 4.13 -2.19
C MET A 10 -12.12 3.41 -2.28
N TRP A 11 -11.23 3.75 -1.37
CA TRP A 11 -9.97 3.06 -1.18
C TRP A 11 -9.98 2.38 0.20
N TYR A 12 -9.77 1.08 0.20
CA TYR A 12 -9.75 0.24 1.39
C TYR A 12 -8.32 -0.23 1.64
N GLY A 13 -7.62 0.45 2.51
CA GLY A 13 -6.25 0.15 2.87
C GLY A 13 -6.13 -0.85 4.02
N PRO A 14 -4.91 -1.33 4.27
CA PRO A 14 -4.63 -2.25 5.36
C PRO A 14 -4.78 -1.60 6.74
N GLY A 15 -4.77 -2.44 7.77
CA GLY A 15 -4.79 -2.00 9.17
C GLY A 15 -3.69 -0.98 9.48
N GLY A 16 -4.02 0.06 10.23
CA GLY A 16 -3.14 1.19 10.54
C GLY A 16 -3.23 2.34 9.54
N ILE A 17 -3.63 2.09 8.28
CA ILE A 17 -3.81 3.14 7.26
C ILE A 17 -5.30 3.48 7.13
N GLY A 18 -6.17 2.47 6.99
CA GLY A 18 -7.62 2.66 7.00
C GLY A 18 -8.23 2.88 5.63
N THR A 19 -9.43 3.42 5.61
CA THR A 19 -10.26 3.61 4.41
C THR A 19 -10.41 5.09 4.10
N THR A 20 -10.40 5.42 2.81
CA THR A 20 -10.61 6.79 2.34
C THR A 20 -11.68 6.87 1.28
N ARG A 21 -12.30 8.04 1.14
CA ARG A 21 -13.29 8.32 0.11
C ARG A 21 -12.84 9.48 -0.78
N GLY A 22 -13.05 9.31 -2.07
CA GLY A 22 -12.67 10.27 -3.10
C GLY A 22 -11.17 10.39 -3.30
N LEU A 23 -10.79 10.99 -4.42
CA LEU A 23 -9.39 11.16 -4.79
C LEU A 23 -8.61 11.99 -3.76
N LYS A 24 -9.22 13.08 -3.29
CA LYS A 24 -8.59 13.93 -2.27
C LYS A 24 -8.36 13.18 -0.96
N GLY A 25 -9.34 12.40 -0.49
CA GLY A 25 -9.19 11.59 0.72
C GLY A 25 -8.08 10.53 0.57
N PHE A 26 -8.01 9.89 -0.58
CA PHE A 26 -6.92 8.95 -0.91
C PHE A 26 -5.55 9.64 -0.89
N GLN A 27 -5.44 10.81 -1.54
CA GLN A 27 -4.19 11.55 -1.58
C GLN A 27 -3.72 11.99 -0.20
N ASP A 28 -4.60 12.63 0.57
CA ASP A 28 -4.23 13.22 1.86
C ASP A 28 -3.90 12.17 2.93
N ASN A 29 -4.62 11.04 2.96
CA ASN A 29 -4.52 10.08 4.05
C ASN A 29 -3.68 8.84 3.70
N HIS A 30 -3.37 8.61 2.43
CA HIS A 30 -2.54 7.48 2.01
C HIS A 30 -1.39 7.92 1.09
N GLN A 31 -1.70 8.48 -0.08
CA GLN A 31 -0.70 8.66 -1.13
C GLN A 31 0.42 9.62 -0.69
N ILE A 32 0.08 10.79 -0.16
CA ILE A 32 1.08 11.81 0.25
C ILE A 32 1.94 11.30 1.41
N PRO A 33 1.38 10.76 2.52
CA PRO A 33 2.19 10.17 3.58
C PRO A 33 3.11 9.05 3.10
N PHE A 34 2.60 8.18 2.24
CA PHE A 34 3.37 7.07 1.68
C PHE A 34 4.54 7.56 0.81
N LEU A 35 4.28 8.51 -0.09
CA LEU A 35 5.31 9.10 -0.95
C LEU A 35 6.38 9.84 -0.15
N LYS A 36 5.99 10.47 0.95
CA LYS A 36 6.91 11.18 1.85
C LYS A 36 7.81 10.21 2.61
N ALA A 37 7.25 9.12 3.12
CA ALA A 37 8.01 8.11 3.87
C ALA A 37 9.00 7.34 2.99
N PHE A 38 8.61 7.06 1.74
CA PHE A 38 9.35 6.23 0.78
C PHE A 38 9.62 7.00 -0.52
N PRO A 39 10.44 8.05 -0.51
CA PRO A 39 10.62 8.93 -1.67
C PRO A 39 11.32 8.26 -2.85
N ASP A 40 12.12 7.23 -2.59
CA ASP A 40 12.88 6.45 -3.59
C ASP A 40 12.22 5.12 -3.97
N ARG A 41 10.96 4.91 -3.54
CA ARG A 41 10.28 3.64 -3.82
C ARG A 41 10.24 3.34 -5.32
N GLY A 42 10.57 2.12 -5.65
CA GLY A 42 10.47 1.56 -6.98
C GLY A 42 9.44 0.42 -7.04
N VAL A 43 9.06 0.08 -8.25
CA VAL A 43 8.37 -1.17 -8.56
C VAL A 43 9.40 -2.04 -9.27
N PHE A 44 9.48 -3.32 -8.91
CA PHE A 44 10.38 -4.24 -9.63
C PHE A 44 9.97 -4.32 -11.10
N GLU A 45 10.93 -4.30 -12.02
CA GLU A 45 10.68 -4.55 -13.43
C GLU A 45 10.35 -6.03 -13.67
N GLU A 46 9.57 -6.33 -14.70
CA GLU A 46 9.07 -7.69 -14.98
C GLU A 46 10.18 -8.74 -15.20
N ASP A 47 11.38 -8.32 -15.57
CA ASP A 47 12.54 -9.18 -15.78
C ASP A 47 13.36 -9.49 -14.51
N GLU A 48 13.09 -8.78 -13.42
CA GLU A 48 13.75 -9.01 -12.13
C GLU A 48 13.03 -10.06 -11.28
N THR A 49 12.99 -11.30 -11.69
CA THR A 49 12.60 -12.49 -10.88
C THR A 49 11.36 -12.34 -9.95
N THR A 50 10.57 -11.31 -10.13
CA THR A 50 9.36 -11.05 -9.37
C THR A 50 8.16 -11.63 -10.11
N ASN A 51 7.47 -12.53 -9.46
CA ASN A 51 6.24 -13.13 -10.00
C ASN A 51 5.09 -12.14 -9.87
N PHE A 52 5.00 -11.19 -10.80
CA PHE A 52 3.79 -10.37 -10.92
C PHE A 52 2.67 -11.19 -11.54
N VAL A 53 1.53 -11.13 -10.91
CA VAL A 53 0.32 -11.74 -11.43
C VAL A 53 -0.72 -10.66 -11.68
N ASN A 54 -1.24 -10.63 -12.90
CA ASN A 54 -2.35 -9.79 -13.29
C ASN A 54 -3.53 -10.68 -13.69
N ILE A 55 -4.66 -10.50 -13.04
CA ILE A 55 -5.91 -11.20 -13.34
C ILE A 55 -6.97 -10.14 -13.62
N ALA A 56 -7.73 -10.31 -14.68
CA ALA A 56 -8.83 -9.42 -15.00
C ALA A 56 -10.06 -10.20 -15.46
N GLU A 57 -11.22 -9.86 -14.92
CA GLU A 57 -12.50 -10.43 -15.29
C GLU A 57 -13.62 -9.37 -15.15
N GLY A 58 -14.33 -9.11 -16.22
CA GLY A 58 -15.42 -8.15 -16.26
C GLY A 58 -14.95 -6.75 -15.84
N ASN A 59 -15.48 -6.25 -14.74
CA ASN A 59 -15.15 -4.94 -14.19
C ASN A 59 -14.08 -4.98 -13.09
N TYR A 60 -13.49 -6.13 -12.83
CA TYR A 60 -12.49 -6.32 -11.78
C TYR A 60 -11.12 -6.63 -12.36
N THR A 61 -10.09 -6.17 -11.67
CA THR A 61 -8.71 -6.59 -11.90
C THR A 61 -8.00 -6.77 -10.57
N CYS A 62 -7.09 -7.73 -10.54
CA CYS A 62 -6.19 -7.96 -9.42
C CYS A 62 -4.75 -7.91 -9.92
N HIS A 63 -3.91 -7.21 -9.19
CA HIS A 63 -2.49 -7.15 -9.42
C HIS A 63 -1.76 -7.48 -8.10
N PHE A 64 -0.84 -8.42 -8.13
CA PHE A 64 -0.07 -8.75 -6.95
C PHE A 64 1.34 -9.23 -7.26
N GLY A 65 2.24 -9.05 -6.29
CA GLY A 65 3.60 -9.54 -6.33
C GLY A 65 4.17 -9.72 -4.91
N TYR A 66 5.09 -10.68 -4.78
CA TYR A 66 5.72 -11.03 -3.52
C TYR A 66 7.24 -11.14 -3.69
N PRO A 67 7.98 -10.00 -3.58
CA PRO A 67 7.51 -8.63 -3.42
C PRO A 67 7.08 -7.95 -4.73
N ILE A 68 6.41 -6.79 -4.62
CA ILE A 68 6.06 -5.94 -5.77
C ILE A 68 6.80 -4.61 -5.75
N MET A 69 7.26 -4.17 -4.60
CA MET A 69 7.86 -2.86 -4.39
C MET A 69 9.09 -2.96 -3.50
N ASN A 70 10.05 -2.08 -3.74
CA ASN A 70 11.19 -1.84 -2.87
C ASN A 70 11.37 -0.34 -2.60
N GLY A 71 12.22 -0.02 -1.64
CA GLY A 71 12.57 1.36 -1.32
C GLY A 71 13.35 1.45 -0.02
N LYS A 72 13.50 2.69 0.46
CA LYS A 72 14.12 2.99 1.74
C LYS A 72 13.22 3.91 2.57
N HIS A 73 13.05 3.60 3.84
CA HIS A 73 12.26 4.41 4.75
C HIS A 73 13.08 5.60 5.26
N THR A 74 13.09 6.68 4.50
CA THR A 74 13.88 7.90 4.78
C THR A 74 13.06 9.11 5.21
N GLY A 75 11.75 9.11 4.94
CA GLY A 75 10.83 10.14 5.39
C GLY A 75 9.98 9.71 6.59
N ASP A 76 9.24 10.64 7.15
CA ASP A 76 8.34 10.43 8.29
C ASP A 76 6.86 10.40 7.86
N GLY A 77 5.97 10.12 8.81
CA GLY A 77 4.52 10.24 8.63
C GLY A 77 3.81 8.98 8.15
N TRP A 78 4.49 7.84 8.04
CA TRP A 78 3.84 6.56 7.76
C TRP A 78 3.72 5.75 9.06
N LEU A 79 2.49 5.47 9.48
CA LEU A 79 2.16 4.77 10.72
C LEU A 79 2.82 5.39 11.97
N ASP A 80 3.00 6.71 11.98
CA ASP A 80 3.70 7.46 13.03
C ASP A 80 5.14 6.99 13.32
N LEU A 81 5.72 6.20 12.44
CA LEU A 81 7.10 5.76 12.56
C LEU A 81 8.08 6.87 12.17
N LYS A 82 9.12 7.01 12.96
CA LYS A 82 10.29 7.83 12.58
C LYS A 82 11.07 7.13 11.47
N PRO A 83 11.75 7.88 10.58
CA PRO A 83 12.59 7.30 9.54
C PRO A 83 13.58 6.29 10.11
N THR A 84 13.50 5.06 9.65
CA THR A 84 14.40 3.97 10.08
C THR A 84 15.69 3.91 9.28
N ASN A 85 15.73 4.59 8.13
CA ASN A 85 16.80 4.52 7.14
C ASN A 85 17.09 3.11 6.61
N LYS A 86 16.14 2.20 6.76
CA LYS A 86 16.24 0.82 6.28
C LYS A 86 15.66 0.67 4.89
N SER A 87 16.31 -0.17 4.09
CA SER A 87 15.72 -0.68 2.86
C SER A 87 14.64 -1.70 3.19
N PHE A 88 13.63 -1.79 2.35
CA PHE A 88 12.53 -2.72 2.50
C PHE A 88 12.07 -3.26 1.15
N THR A 89 11.39 -4.38 1.21
CA THR A 89 10.55 -4.90 0.14
C THR A 89 9.11 -4.96 0.65
N MET A 90 8.13 -4.83 -0.26
CA MET A 90 6.72 -4.82 0.11
C MET A 90 5.95 -5.81 -0.74
N ARG A 91 5.22 -6.68 -0.06
CA ARG A 91 4.29 -7.65 -0.66
C ARG A 91 2.92 -7.01 -0.68
N VAL A 92 2.33 -6.90 -1.86
CA VAL A 92 1.06 -6.20 -2.05
C VAL A 92 0.16 -7.02 -2.96
N MET A 93 -1.13 -6.97 -2.66
CA MET A 93 -2.20 -7.43 -3.53
C MET A 93 -3.24 -6.31 -3.65
N ASP A 94 -3.49 -5.88 -4.87
CA ASP A 94 -4.43 -4.82 -5.23
C ASP A 94 -5.59 -5.37 -6.03
N PHE A 95 -6.81 -5.16 -5.55
CA PHE A 95 -8.02 -5.37 -6.33
C PHE A 95 -8.63 -4.03 -6.71
N TRP A 96 -9.07 -3.94 -7.95
CA TRP A 96 -9.73 -2.77 -8.49
C TRP A 96 -11.07 -3.13 -9.09
N ARG A 97 -12.07 -2.27 -8.89
CA ARG A 97 -13.33 -2.32 -9.59
C ARG A 97 -13.57 -1.02 -10.35
N ARG A 98 -13.96 -1.17 -11.59
CA ARG A 98 -14.42 -0.06 -12.43
C ARG A 98 -15.94 -0.11 -12.62
N ASP A 99 -16.49 1.03 -13.01
CA ASP A 99 -17.85 1.16 -13.53
C ASP A 99 -17.78 2.10 -14.73
N GLY A 100 -18.09 1.60 -15.92
CA GLY A 100 -17.75 2.25 -17.17
C GLY A 100 -16.24 2.46 -17.30
N ASP A 101 -15.82 3.70 -17.48
CA ASP A 101 -14.41 4.12 -17.58
C ASP A 101 -13.83 4.65 -16.26
N LYS A 102 -14.57 4.55 -15.14
CA LYS A 102 -14.18 5.10 -13.85
C LYS A 102 -13.82 4.01 -12.84
N LEU A 103 -12.69 4.19 -12.17
CA LEU A 103 -12.30 3.40 -11.00
C LEU A 103 -13.16 3.83 -9.81
N LYS A 104 -13.85 2.87 -9.22
CA LYS A 104 -14.82 3.06 -8.14
C LYS A 104 -14.32 2.56 -6.81
N GLU A 105 -13.58 1.45 -6.81
CA GLU A 105 -13.09 0.82 -5.59
C GLU A 105 -11.71 0.23 -5.81
N ASN A 106 -10.89 0.33 -4.77
CA ASN A 106 -9.60 -0.33 -4.68
C ASN A 106 -9.44 -0.94 -3.28
N TRP A 107 -9.19 -2.23 -3.22
CA TRP A 107 -8.86 -2.96 -1.99
C TRP A 107 -7.38 -3.30 -2.03
N VAL A 108 -6.64 -2.83 -1.04
CA VAL A 108 -5.19 -2.99 -0.95
C VAL A 108 -4.84 -3.82 0.27
N MET A 109 -4.17 -4.92 0.04
CA MET A 109 -3.61 -5.78 1.07
C MET A 109 -2.10 -5.69 1.02
N ILE A 110 -1.50 -5.26 2.11
CA ILE A 110 -0.05 -5.21 2.30
C ILE A 110 0.31 -6.16 3.43
N ASP A 111 1.38 -6.93 3.27
CA ASP A 111 1.96 -7.70 4.38
C ASP A 111 2.62 -6.75 5.38
N MET A 112 1.76 -6.15 6.23
CA MET A 112 2.16 -5.12 7.20
C MET A 112 3.13 -5.67 8.24
N ILE A 113 2.97 -6.94 8.61
CA ILE A 113 3.85 -7.57 9.62
C ILE A 113 5.26 -7.69 9.05
N ASP A 114 5.39 -8.19 7.82
CA ASP A 114 6.69 -8.32 7.14
C ASP A 114 7.41 -6.96 7.01
N VAL A 115 6.70 -5.92 6.58
CA VAL A 115 7.28 -4.57 6.45
C VAL A 115 7.72 -4.01 7.81
N LEU A 116 6.91 -4.17 8.84
CA LEU A 116 7.23 -3.67 10.19
C LEU A 116 8.42 -4.41 10.79
N GLU A 117 8.53 -5.72 10.58
CA GLU A 117 9.70 -6.52 10.99
C GLU A 117 10.99 -6.05 10.31
N GLN A 118 10.94 -5.72 9.01
CA GLN A 118 12.07 -5.13 8.28
C GLN A 118 12.52 -3.78 8.90
N PHE A 119 11.60 -3.06 9.52
CA PHE A 119 11.88 -1.81 10.26
C PHE A 119 12.26 -2.05 11.73
N ASN A 120 12.43 -3.30 12.18
CA ASN A 120 12.68 -3.70 13.56
C ASN A 120 11.51 -3.42 14.52
N VAL A 121 10.29 -3.44 14.03
CA VAL A 121 9.08 -3.35 14.84
C VAL A 121 8.51 -4.75 15.00
N ASP A 122 8.70 -5.37 16.16
CA ASP A 122 8.10 -6.66 16.50
C ASP A 122 6.66 -6.46 16.97
N VAL A 123 5.72 -6.66 16.04
CA VAL A 123 4.28 -6.51 16.28
C VAL A 123 3.79 -7.49 17.36
N PHE A 124 4.31 -8.70 17.38
CA PHE A 124 3.88 -9.70 18.36
C PHE A 124 4.39 -9.39 19.77
N GLN A 125 5.55 -8.78 19.89
CA GLN A 125 6.05 -8.31 21.18
C GLN A 125 5.23 -7.10 21.69
N LEU A 126 4.86 -6.18 20.80
CA LEU A 126 3.99 -5.06 21.16
C LEU A 126 2.63 -5.53 21.69
N LEU A 127 2.03 -6.55 21.06
CA LEU A 127 0.76 -7.13 21.52
C LEU A 127 0.85 -7.76 22.92
N LYS A 128 2.01 -8.28 23.31
CA LYS A 128 2.21 -8.84 24.66
C LYS A 128 2.28 -7.73 25.72
N THR A 129 2.85 -6.58 25.38
CA THR A 129 3.02 -5.45 26.32
C THR A 129 1.77 -4.61 26.49
N THR A 130 0.84 -4.63 25.53
CA THR A 130 -0.43 -3.87 25.60
C THR A 130 -1.57 -4.59 26.32
N LYS A 131 -1.34 -5.81 26.78
CA LYS A 131 -2.35 -6.61 27.53
C LYS A 131 -2.32 -6.42 29.06
N ASN A 132 -1.62 -5.41 29.57
CA ASN A 132 -1.59 -5.07 31.00
C ASN A 132 -2.41 -3.82 31.28
#